data_77441f4c25d4f0fd6b641c89f33ef5e9
#
_entry.id   77441f4c25d4f0fd6b641c89f33ef5e9
#
_cell.length_a   1.000
_cell.length_b   1.000
_cell.length_c   1.000
_cell.angle_alpha   90.00
_cell.angle_beta   90.00
_cell.angle_gamma   90.00
#
_symmetry.space_group_name_H-M   'P 1'
#
loop_
_entity.id
_entity.type
_entity.pdbx_description
1 polymer ?
#
loop_
_entity_poly.entity_id
_entity_poly.type
_entity_poly.pdbx_seq_one_letter_code
_entity_poly.pdbx_strand_id
1 'polypeptide(L)'
;MSKKFFTILIMGVAGSGKTTVAKLLSKKINAFLIEADDYHSKKNIDKMSAGIPLNDDDRYDWLIRIKEEIDKRKSFQNLVVACSALKEKYRSILHVKEDYLVYLKITKKTAKTRIKNRQDHFMPDSLVDSQFAILEEPDVCITLEETLTPEEATSHLIYIIKNRLDYGK
;
A
#
# COMPACT_ATOMS: atom_id res chain seq x y z
N MET A 1 -17.87 -9.13 24.45
CA MET A 1 -17.30 -9.46 23.11
C MET A 1 -15.99 -8.71 22.94
N SER A 2 -14.91 -9.39 22.58
CA SER A 2 -13.65 -8.71 22.29
C SER A 2 -13.81 -7.91 20.98
N LYS A 3 -13.43 -6.64 21.00
CA LYS A 3 -13.43 -5.78 19.83
C LYS A 3 -12.47 -6.37 18.80
N LYS A 4 -12.97 -6.76 17.63
CA LYS A 4 -12.12 -7.25 16.53
C LYS A 4 -11.53 -6.04 15.79
N PHE A 5 -10.22 -5.95 15.75
CA PHE A 5 -9.51 -4.97 14.92
C PHE A 5 -9.15 -5.58 13.57
N PHE A 6 -8.96 -4.74 12.58
CA PHE A 6 -8.60 -5.15 11.22
C PHE A 6 -7.41 -4.34 10.70
N THR A 7 -6.73 -4.90 9.72
CA THR A 7 -5.63 -4.26 9.00
C THR A 7 -5.97 -4.19 7.52
N ILE A 8 -5.96 -2.99 6.96
CA ILE A 8 -6.16 -2.76 5.52
C ILE A 8 -4.81 -2.51 4.89
N LEU A 9 -4.46 -3.27 3.87
CA LEU A 9 -3.27 -3.05 3.06
C LEU A 9 -3.66 -2.40 1.73
N ILE A 10 -3.18 -1.18 1.50
CA ILE A 10 -3.33 -0.46 0.23
C ILE A 10 -2.04 -0.62 -0.56
N MET A 11 -2.11 -1.39 -1.64
CA MET A 11 -0.98 -1.69 -2.52
C MET A 11 -1.10 -1.02 -3.89
N GLY A 12 0.01 -0.99 -4.59
CA GLY A 12 0.12 -0.49 -5.96
C GLY A 12 1.51 0.08 -6.26
N VAL A 13 1.75 0.38 -7.51
CA VAL A 13 3.02 0.96 -7.99
C VAL A 13 3.21 2.39 -7.49
N ALA A 14 4.41 2.94 -7.65
CA ALA A 14 4.65 4.36 -7.43
C ALA A 14 3.71 5.21 -8.31
N GLY A 15 3.20 6.30 -7.76
CA GLY A 15 2.22 7.16 -8.46
C GLY A 15 0.78 6.68 -8.41
N SER A 16 0.47 5.52 -7.81
CA SER A 16 -0.90 5.02 -7.71
C SER A 16 -1.78 5.78 -6.71
N GLY A 17 -1.19 6.57 -5.80
CA GLY A 17 -1.95 7.36 -4.83
C GLY A 17 -2.15 6.68 -3.47
N LYS A 18 -1.40 5.62 -3.17
CA LYS A 18 -1.49 4.86 -1.90
C LYS A 18 -1.48 5.75 -0.67
N THR A 19 -0.47 6.60 -0.54
CA THR A 19 -0.31 7.48 0.62
C THR A 19 -1.50 8.42 0.81
N THR A 20 -2.01 9.01 -0.27
CA THR A 20 -3.15 9.92 -0.22
C THR A 20 -4.41 9.21 0.24
N VAL A 21 -4.75 8.07 -0.38
CA VAL A 21 -5.92 7.28 -0.01
C VAL A 21 -5.78 6.73 1.41
N ALA A 22 -4.59 6.24 1.79
CA ALA A 22 -4.34 5.70 3.12
C ALA A 22 -4.49 6.76 4.22
N LYS A 23 -4.00 7.98 4.00
CA LYS A 23 -4.18 9.11 4.93
C LYS A 23 -5.64 9.50 5.11
N LEU A 24 -6.40 9.60 4.01
CA LEU A 24 -7.82 9.92 4.06
C LEU A 24 -8.62 8.82 4.76
N LEU A 25 -8.36 7.56 4.40
CA LEU A 25 -9.05 6.42 4.98
C LEU A 25 -8.76 6.29 6.47
N SER A 26 -7.49 6.31 6.87
CA SER A 26 -7.08 6.17 8.28
C SER A 26 -7.73 7.23 9.18
N LYS A 27 -7.79 8.48 8.71
CA LYS A 27 -8.46 9.56 9.43
C LYS A 27 -9.98 9.31 9.57
N LYS A 28 -10.64 8.85 8.50
CA LYS A 28 -12.10 8.66 8.49
C LYS A 28 -12.56 7.47 9.33
N ILE A 29 -11.77 6.42 9.44
CA ILE A 29 -12.10 5.22 10.23
C ILE A 29 -11.39 5.17 11.58
N ASN A 30 -10.68 6.22 11.96
CA ASN A 30 -9.87 6.30 13.18
C ASN A 30 -8.91 5.10 13.32
N ALA A 31 -8.12 4.85 12.27
CA ALA A 31 -7.10 3.82 12.23
C ALA A 31 -5.70 4.42 12.30
N PHE A 32 -4.74 3.64 12.80
CA PHE A 32 -3.33 4.01 12.75
C PHE A 32 -2.78 3.80 11.34
N LEU A 33 -2.08 4.80 10.80
CA LEU A 33 -1.45 4.73 9.50
C LEU A 33 0.00 4.23 9.61
N ILE A 34 0.31 3.20 8.83
CA ILE A 34 1.68 2.74 8.58
C ILE A 34 2.05 3.10 7.14
N GLU A 35 2.96 4.05 6.98
CA GLU A 35 3.55 4.38 5.68
C GLU A 35 4.82 3.54 5.49
N ALA A 36 4.76 2.56 4.60
CA ALA A 36 5.84 1.60 4.42
C ALA A 36 7.17 2.24 4.00
N ASP A 37 7.11 3.35 3.27
CA ASP A 37 8.31 4.05 2.81
C ASP A 37 9.17 4.57 3.97
N ASP A 38 8.57 4.84 5.13
CA ASP A 38 9.30 5.29 6.33
C ASP A 38 10.20 4.20 6.94
N TYR A 39 10.01 2.94 6.54
CA TYR A 39 10.74 1.78 7.07
C TYR A 39 11.91 1.31 6.20
N HIS A 40 12.19 1.98 5.09
CA HIS A 40 13.36 1.67 4.27
C HIS A 40 14.66 1.94 5.03
N SER A 41 15.64 1.05 4.83
CA SER A 41 17.01 1.28 5.31
C SER A 41 17.67 2.42 4.53
N LYS A 42 18.69 3.03 5.14
CA LYS A 42 19.51 4.02 4.42
C LYS A 42 20.09 3.45 3.12
N LYS A 43 20.53 2.19 3.13
CA LYS A 43 21.02 1.48 1.92
C LYS A 43 19.97 1.47 0.82
N ASN A 44 18.70 1.16 1.16
CA ASN A 44 17.61 1.13 0.17
C ASN A 44 17.30 2.53 -0.37
N ILE A 45 17.29 3.52 0.52
CA ILE A 45 17.06 4.92 0.12
C ILE A 45 18.18 5.39 -0.82
N ASP A 46 19.45 5.10 -0.51
CA ASP A 46 20.59 5.46 -1.34
C ASP A 46 20.51 4.80 -2.73
N LYS A 47 20.12 3.51 -2.80
CA LYS A 47 19.90 2.80 -4.06
C LYS A 47 18.80 3.48 -4.91
N MET A 48 17.65 3.72 -4.32
CA MET A 48 16.52 4.34 -5.03
C MET A 48 16.86 5.76 -5.50
N SER A 49 17.58 6.53 -4.69
CA SER A 49 18.04 7.88 -5.06
C SER A 49 19.03 7.85 -6.23
N ALA A 50 19.79 6.77 -6.35
CA ALA A 50 20.70 6.56 -7.49
C ALA A 50 19.99 5.97 -8.73
N GLY A 51 18.68 5.77 -8.69
CA GLY A 51 17.90 5.16 -9.78
C GLY A 51 18.08 3.65 -9.90
N ILE A 52 18.58 2.98 -8.85
CA ILE A 52 18.82 1.54 -8.82
C ILE A 52 17.60 0.85 -8.22
N PRO A 53 16.93 -0.08 -8.94
CA PRO A 53 15.82 -0.83 -8.40
C PRO A 53 16.23 -1.70 -7.22
N LEU A 54 15.35 -1.84 -6.23
CA LEU A 54 15.52 -2.78 -5.14
C LEU A 54 15.21 -4.21 -5.63
N ASN A 55 16.05 -5.15 -5.25
CA ASN A 55 15.81 -6.57 -5.45
C ASN A 55 15.01 -7.18 -4.28
N ASP A 56 14.77 -8.50 -4.32
CA ASP A 56 14.00 -9.19 -3.30
C ASP A 56 14.68 -9.17 -1.93
N ASP A 57 16.01 -9.31 -1.89
CA ASP A 57 16.79 -9.29 -0.65
C ASP A 57 16.76 -7.90 0.00
N ASP A 58 16.89 -6.84 -0.80
CA ASP A 58 16.75 -5.45 -0.31
C ASP A 58 15.38 -5.21 0.32
N ARG A 59 14.33 -5.84 -0.23
CA ARG A 59 12.96 -5.67 0.26
C ARG A 59 12.63 -6.55 1.45
N TYR A 60 13.31 -7.66 1.66
CA TYR A 60 12.98 -8.62 2.72
C TYR A 60 13.02 -7.96 4.10
N ASP A 61 14.14 -7.34 4.47
CA ASP A 61 14.30 -6.67 5.77
C ASP A 61 13.31 -5.52 5.96
N TRP A 62 13.02 -4.79 4.88
CA TRP A 62 12.02 -3.73 4.88
C TRP A 62 10.61 -4.27 5.18
N LEU A 63 10.21 -5.36 4.51
CA LEU A 63 8.91 -6.02 4.73
C LEU A 63 8.80 -6.59 6.15
N ILE A 64 9.87 -7.15 6.69
CA ILE A 64 9.90 -7.63 8.08
C ILE A 64 9.67 -6.50 9.07
N ARG A 65 10.29 -5.34 8.89
CA ARG A 65 10.05 -4.17 9.76
C ARG A 65 8.60 -3.70 9.72
N ILE A 66 7.99 -3.67 8.52
CA ILE A 66 6.57 -3.32 8.37
C ILE A 66 5.70 -4.35 9.09
N LYS A 67 5.98 -5.64 8.89
CA LYS A 67 5.27 -6.73 9.58
C LYS A 67 5.35 -6.61 11.09
N GLU A 68 6.53 -6.35 11.63
CA GLU A 68 6.73 -6.13 13.08
C GLU A 68 5.88 -4.97 13.60
N GLU A 69 5.79 -3.89 12.84
CA GLU A 69 4.97 -2.73 13.22
C GLU A 69 3.47 -3.05 13.17
N ILE A 70 3.03 -3.83 12.17
CA ILE A 70 1.65 -4.37 12.12
C ILE A 70 1.39 -5.24 13.35
N ASP A 71 2.27 -6.21 13.64
CA ASP A 71 2.11 -7.17 14.72
C ASP A 71 2.05 -6.50 16.10
N LYS A 72 2.80 -5.43 16.32
CA LYS A 72 2.76 -4.64 17.56
C LYS A 72 1.40 -4.01 17.82
N ARG A 73 0.62 -3.69 16.79
CA ARG A 73 -0.56 -2.81 16.89
C ARG A 73 -1.89 -3.48 16.58
N LYS A 74 -1.91 -4.52 15.77
CA LYS A 74 -3.12 -5.15 15.22
C LYS A 74 -4.10 -5.70 16.26
N SER A 75 -3.62 -5.95 17.48
CA SER A 75 -4.44 -6.50 18.57
C SER A 75 -5.22 -5.44 19.37
N PHE A 76 -4.92 -4.15 19.20
CA PHE A 76 -5.54 -3.09 19.99
C PHE A 76 -6.03 -1.88 19.19
N GLN A 77 -5.78 -1.82 17.89
CA GLN A 77 -6.30 -0.76 17.02
C GLN A 77 -6.41 -1.20 15.56
N ASN A 78 -7.28 -0.52 14.81
CA ASN A 78 -7.37 -0.69 13.36
C ASN A 78 -6.15 -0.09 12.68
N LEU A 79 -5.67 -0.72 11.60
CA LEU A 79 -4.51 -0.29 10.85
C LEU A 79 -4.85 -0.05 9.38
N VAL A 80 -4.25 0.97 8.80
CA VAL A 80 -4.16 1.19 7.36
C VAL A 80 -2.67 1.21 6.99
N VAL A 81 -2.27 0.33 6.11
CA VAL A 81 -0.88 0.18 5.65
C VAL A 81 -0.79 0.60 4.20
N ALA A 82 0.02 1.59 3.88
CA ALA A 82 0.37 1.95 2.52
C ALA A 82 1.72 1.32 2.16
N CYS A 83 1.70 0.32 1.29
CA CYS A 83 2.90 -0.42 0.88
C CYS A 83 2.77 -0.84 -0.58
N SER A 84 3.83 -0.75 -1.36
CA SER A 84 3.80 -1.20 -2.77
C SER A 84 3.40 -2.67 -2.90
N ALA A 85 3.95 -3.56 -2.08
CA ALA A 85 3.58 -4.99 -1.95
C ALA A 85 3.37 -5.71 -3.30
N LEU A 86 4.27 -5.46 -4.26
CA LEU A 86 4.08 -5.77 -5.67
C LEU A 86 4.04 -7.26 -6.01
N LYS A 87 4.72 -8.12 -5.25
CA LYS A 87 4.74 -9.57 -5.47
C LYS A 87 3.89 -10.27 -4.42
N GLU A 88 3.33 -11.43 -4.81
CA GLU A 88 2.60 -12.31 -3.89
C GLU A 88 3.41 -12.66 -2.64
N LYS A 89 4.68 -13.01 -2.80
CA LYS A 89 5.56 -13.32 -1.67
C LYS A 89 5.76 -12.14 -0.71
N TYR A 90 5.69 -10.89 -1.18
CA TYR A 90 5.76 -9.72 -0.30
C TYR A 90 4.49 -9.57 0.53
N ARG A 91 3.32 -9.79 -0.09
CA ARG A 91 2.02 -9.78 0.60
C ARG A 91 1.93 -10.90 1.64
N SER A 92 2.45 -12.07 1.30
CA SER A 92 2.52 -13.21 2.23
C SER A 92 3.34 -12.90 3.48
N ILE A 93 4.45 -12.15 3.37
CA ILE A 93 5.25 -11.72 4.53
C ILE A 93 4.42 -10.81 5.45
N LEU A 94 3.63 -9.90 4.89
CA LEU A 94 2.85 -8.94 5.67
C LEU A 94 1.65 -9.57 6.39
N HIS A 95 1.20 -10.76 5.99
CA HIS A 95 0.09 -11.51 6.61
C HIS A 95 -1.21 -10.71 6.75
N VAL A 96 -1.53 -9.84 5.81
CA VAL A 96 -2.82 -9.15 5.76
C VAL A 96 -3.83 -10.03 5.04
N LYS A 97 -5.04 -10.14 5.59
CA LYS A 97 -6.11 -10.93 4.99
C LYS A 97 -6.52 -10.34 3.63
N GLU A 98 -6.77 -11.20 2.66
CA GLU A 98 -7.18 -10.83 1.29
C GLU A 98 -8.43 -9.95 1.27
N ASP A 99 -9.37 -10.18 2.19
CA ASP A 99 -10.59 -9.35 2.34
C ASP A 99 -10.34 -7.87 2.60
N TYR A 100 -9.14 -7.54 3.08
CA TYR A 100 -8.69 -6.18 3.38
C TYR A 100 -7.51 -5.75 2.53
N LEU A 101 -7.21 -6.48 1.46
CA LEU A 101 -6.23 -6.09 0.46
C LEU A 101 -6.91 -5.17 -0.56
N VAL A 102 -6.36 -3.97 -0.73
CA VAL A 102 -6.81 -2.96 -1.68
C VAL A 102 -5.72 -2.74 -2.73
N TYR A 103 -6.05 -2.93 -3.98
CA TYR A 103 -5.15 -2.69 -5.10
C TYR A 103 -5.55 -1.43 -5.86
N LEU A 104 -4.69 -0.41 -5.84
CA LEU A 104 -4.86 0.79 -6.66
C LEU A 104 -4.26 0.53 -8.04
N LYS A 105 -5.12 0.19 -8.99
CA LYS A 105 -4.73 -0.16 -10.36
C LYS A 105 -4.61 1.10 -11.20
N ILE A 106 -3.44 1.32 -11.76
CA ILE A 106 -3.18 2.42 -12.69
C ILE A 106 -2.35 1.95 -13.88
N THR A 107 -2.44 2.68 -14.99
CA THR A 107 -1.59 2.43 -16.15
C THR A 107 -0.16 2.96 -15.91
N LYS A 108 0.81 2.38 -16.62
CA LYS A 108 2.20 2.85 -16.59
C LYS A 108 2.29 4.33 -17.02
N LYS A 109 1.51 4.72 -18.01
CA LYS A 109 1.44 6.11 -18.50
C LYS A 109 0.99 7.06 -17.39
N THR A 110 -0.09 6.71 -16.70
CA THR A 110 -0.61 7.51 -15.57
C THR A 110 0.41 7.59 -14.43
N ALA A 111 1.05 6.46 -14.09
CA ALA A 111 2.10 6.44 -13.06
C ALA A 111 3.23 7.42 -13.38
N LYS A 112 3.80 7.35 -14.59
CA LYS A 112 4.88 8.23 -15.04
C LYS A 112 4.45 9.70 -15.04
N THR A 113 3.25 10.01 -15.52
CA THR A 113 2.71 11.37 -15.54
C THR A 113 2.58 11.93 -14.12
N ARG A 114 2.00 11.16 -13.20
CA ARG A 114 1.81 11.60 -11.81
C ARG A 114 3.14 11.82 -11.08
N ILE A 115 4.13 10.96 -11.32
CA ILE A 115 5.46 11.08 -10.71
C ILE A 115 6.21 12.31 -11.23
N LYS A 116 6.16 12.58 -12.54
CA LYS A 116 6.76 13.80 -13.13
C LYS A 116 6.18 15.09 -12.57
N ASN A 117 4.91 15.08 -12.20
CA ASN A 117 4.22 16.25 -11.65
C ASN A 117 4.46 16.46 -10.15
N ARG A 118 5.18 15.55 -9.46
CA ARG A 118 5.55 15.73 -8.05
C ARG A 118 6.74 16.67 -7.93
N GLN A 119 6.58 17.72 -7.14
CA GLN A 119 7.64 18.72 -6.92
C GLN A 119 8.75 18.24 -5.99
N ASP A 120 8.46 17.31 -5.07
CA ASP A 120 9.34 16.98 -3.95
C ASP A 120 10.09 15.64 -4.07
N HIS A 121 9.75 14.79 -5.05
CA HIS A 121 10.37 13.47 -5.22
C HIS A 121 10.52 13.13 -6.70
N PHE A 122 11.74 13.29 -7.18
CA PHE A 122 12.10 12.80 -8.51
C PHE A 122 12.35 11.27 -8.44
N MET A 123 11.52 10.52 -9.18
CA MET A 123 11.76 9.11 -9.43
C MET A 123 12.02 8.92 -10.92
N PRO A 124 13.15 8.34 -11.31
CA PRO A 124 13.43 8.03 -12.71
C PRO A 124 12.38 7.10 -13.32
N ASP A 125 12.08 7.27 -14.60
CA ASP A 125 11.15 6.41 -15.35
C ASP A 125 11.52 4.93 -15.27
N SER A 126 12.84 4.62 -15.23
CA SER A 126 13.36 3.26 -15.07
C SER A 126 12.90 2.56 -13.79
N LEU A 127 12.75 3.29 -12.68
CA LEU A 127 12.22 2.72 -11.44
C LEU A 127 10.73 2.41 -11.55
N VAL A 128 9.97 3.24 -12.24
CA VAL A 128 8.55 2.96 -12.54
C VAL A 128 8.44 1.71 -13.40
N ASP A 129 9.23 1.62 -14.48
CA ASP A 129 9.26 0.47 -15.36
C ASP A 129 9.62 -0.82 -14.60
N SER A 130 10.58 -0.76 -13.68
CA SER A 130 10.98 -1.90 -12.86
C SER A 130 9.86 -2.38 -11.94
N GLN A 131 9.03 -1.47 -11.40
CA GLN A 131 7.90 -1.82 -10.56
C GLN A 131 6.80 -2.52 -11.35
N PHE A 132 6.48 -2.03 -12.55
CA PHE A 132 5.54 -2.72 -13.45
C PHE A 132 6.04 -4.09 -13.91
N ALA A 133 7.35 -4.25 -14.09
CA ALA A 133 7.94 -5.51 -14.50
C ALA A 133 7.81 -6.62 -13.44
N ILE A 134 7.78 -6.26 -12.15
CA ILE A 134 7.68 -7.22 -11.04
C ILE A 134 6.28 -7.29 -10.42
N LEU A 135 5.35 -6.45 -10.87
CA LEU A 135 3.99 -6.42 -10.34
C LEU A 135 3.27 -7.74 -10.66
N GLU A 136 2.87 -8.42 -9.62
CA GLU A 136 1.96 -9.56 -9.65
C GLU A 136 0.60 -9.06 -9.15
N GLU A 137 -0.35 -8.85 -10.06
CA GLU A 137 -1.70 -8.41 -9.68
C GLU A 137 -2.35 -9.46 -8.78
N PRO A 138 -2.95 -9.07 -7.64
CA PRO A 138 -3.60 -10.02 -6.75
C PRO A 138 -4.90 -10.56 -7.36
N ASP A 139 -5.14 -11.87 -7.23
CA ASP A 139 -6.35 -12.51 -7.72
C ASP A 139 -7.58 -12.15 -6.88
N VAL A 140 -7.39 -12.02 -5.56
CA VAL A 140 -8.45 -11.69 -4.60
C VAL A 140 -8.10 -10.40 -3.87
N CYS A 141 -8.82 -9.34 -4.18
CA CYS A 141 -8.64 -8.02 -3.56
C CYS A 141 -9.81 -7.08 -3.87
N ILE A 142 -9.79 -5.90 -3.26
CA ILE A 142 -10.62 -4.77 -3.67
C ILE A 142 -9.81 -3.97 -4.69
N THR A 143 -10.17 -4.02 -5.95
CA THR A 143 -9.51 -3.22 -7.00
C THR A 143 -10.19 -1.86 -7.15
N LEU A 144 -9.39 -0.79 -7.10
CA LEU A 144 -9.83 0.58 -7.39
C LEU A 144 -9.09 1.09 -8.61
N GLU A 145 -9.84 1.52 -9.61
CA GLU A 145 -9.32 2.03 -10.88
C GLU A 145 -8.85 3.50 -10.77
N GLU A 146 -7.93 3.88 -11.64
CA GLU A 146 -7.32 5.21 -11.70
C GLU A 146 -8.26 6.38 -11.99
N THR A 147 -9.50 6.07 -12.40
CA THR A 147 -10.55 7.06 -12.69
C THR A 147 -11.17 7.66 -11.44
N LEU A 148 -11.01 7.02 -10.27
CA LEU A 148 -11.54 7.52 -9.01
C LEU A 148 -10.61 8.59 -8.42
N THR A 149 -11.20 9.66 -7.92
CA THR A 149 -10.48 10.60 -7.05
C THR A 149 -10.13 9.93 -5.72
N PRO A 150 -9.14 10.43 -4.95
CA PRO A 150 -8.83 9.87 -3.63
C PRO A 150 -10.02 9.85 -2.67
N GLU A 151 -10.89 10.85 -2.75
CA GLU A 151 -12.11 10.98 -1.95
C GLU A 151 -13.16 9.93 -2.32
N GLU A 152 -13.38 9.72 -3.62
CA GLU A 152 -14.27 8.68 -4.14
C GLU A 152 -13.76 7.28 -3.77
N ALA A 153 -12.46 7.01 -3.98
CA ALA A 153 -11.81 5.77 -3.58
C ALA A 153 -11.99 5.50 -2.08
N THR A 154 -11.75 6.52 -1.24
CA THR A 154 -11.92 6.41 0.21
C THR A 154 -13.36 6.14 0.60
N SER A 155 -14.33 6.82 -0.01
CA SER A 155 -15.76 6.62 0.26
C SER A 155 -16.21 5.22 -0.14
N HIS A 156 -15.74 4.71 -1.26
CA HIS A 156 -16.02 3.35 -1.73
C HIS A 156 -15.46 2.29 -0.76
N LEU A 157 -14.22 2.48 -0.29
CA LEU A 157 -13.62 1.59 0.71
C LEU A 157 -14.40 1.57 2.02
N ILE A 158 -14.82 2.73 2.52
CA ILE A 158 -15.62 2.82 3.75
C ILE A 158 -16.94 2.05 3.61
N TYR A 159 -17.60 2.17 2.47
CA TYR A 159 -18.83 1.43 2.19
C TYR A 159 -18.59 -0.09 2.22
N ILE A 160 -17.56 -0.58 1.54
CA ILE A 160 -17.21 -2.01 1.53
C ILE A 160 -16.88 -2.52 2.94
N ILE A 161 -16.06 -1.78 3.69
CA ILE A 161 -15.63 -2.16 5.05
C ILE A 161 -16.82 -2.24 5.99
N LYS A 162 -17.72 -1.26 5.97
CA LYS A 162 -18.93 -1.26 6.80
C LYS A 162 -19.79 -2.47 6.51
N ASN A 163 -20.06 -2.76 5.24
CA ASN A 163 -20.85 -3.92 4.85
C ASN A 163 -20.22 -5.25 5.30
N ARG A 164 -18.89 -5.39 5.20
CA ARG A 164 -18.18 -6.60 5.65
C ARG A 164 -18.23 -6.76 7.17
N LEU A 165 -18.13 -5.67 7.93
CA LEU A 165 -18.23 -5.69 9.39
C LEU A 165 -19.65 -6.03 9.88
N ASP A 166 -20.67 -5.62 9.13
CA ASP A 166 -22.08 -5.92 9.48
C ASP A 166 -22.47 -7.37 9.14
N TYR A 167 -21.85 -8.01 8.15
CA TYR A 167 -22.04 -9.44 7.85
C TYR A 167 -21.28 -10.38 8.81
N GLY A 168 -20.40 -9.85 9.64
CA GLY A 168 -19.61 -10.62 10.64
C GLY A 168 -20.22 -10.63 12.06
N LYS A 169 -21.46 -10.16 12.20
CA LYS A 169 -22.27 -10.24 13.44
C LYS A 169 -23.24 -11.46 13.37
#